data_8445547988bd7ef60e72407a5c56307d
#
_entry.id   8445547988bd7ef60e72407a5c56307d
#
_cell.length_a   1.000
_cell.length_b   1.000
_cell.length_c   1.000
_cell.angle_alpha   90.00
_cell.angle_beta   90.00
_cell.angle_gamma   90.00
#
_symmetry.space_group_name_H-M   'P 1'
#
loop_
_entity.id
_entity.type
_entity.pdbx_description
1 polymer ?
#
loop_
_entity_poly.entity_id
_entity_poly.type
_entity_poly.pdbx_seq_one_letter_code
_entity_poly.pdbx_strand_id
1 'polypeptide(L)'
;MPKLNEHYQDLKESYLFSEIAHRVSAYSEAHPDANIIRLGIGDVTLPLGSLAIGGLHEGVNAMASAETFKGYGPEQGYEFLRKAISEYYARNGAEVEPADIFISDGAKSDTGNISELFSNDNVILIPDPVYPVYVDSNLMGGKHVTYISGNAENDFLPMPDPSVHADIIYLCSPNNPTGAVYNKAQLKEWVDYALANDAVILFDSAYEAFVSDPELPRSIYTIEGAKKCAIEFCSLSKTAGFTGTRCGYTVVPRELVFTASNGKEMSLHAMWNRRQ
;
A
#
# COMPACT_ATOMS: atom_id res chain seq x y z
N MET A 1 29.74 -15.59 -15.09
CA MET A 1 29.09 -14.27 -15.10
C MET A 1 27.72 -14.42 -14.43
N PRO A 2 27.29 -13.47 -13.61
CA PRO A 2 25.94 -13.50 -13.05
C PRO A 2 24.91 -13.44 -14.19
N LYS A 3 23.77 -14.11 -14.00
CA LYS A 3 22.62 -13.95 -14.88
C LYS A 3 21.79 -12.78 -14.37
N LEU A 4 21.37 -11.90 -15.25
CA LEU A 4 20.49 -10.79 -14.91
C LEU A 4 19.02 -11.27 -14.87
N ASN A 5 18.18 -10.53 -14.17
CA ASN A 5 16.74 -10.73 -14.20
C ASN A 5 16.18 -10.14 -15.51
N GLU A 6 15.86 -11.03 -16.47
CA GLU A 6 15.41 -10.64 -17.81
C GLU A 6 13.98 -10.08 -17.82
N HIS A 7 13.19 -10.26 -16.74
CA HIS A 7 11.85 -9.67 -16.61
C HIS A 7 11.85 -8.13 -16.56
N TYR A 8 13.02 -7.51 -16.33
CA TYR A 8 13.14 -6.06 -16.49
C TYR A 8 12.91 -5.58 -17.93
N GLN A 9 12.97 -6.47 -18.91
CA GLN A 9 12.64 -6.15 -20.31
C GLN A 9 11.13 -6.04 -20.56
N ASP A 10 10.31 -6.59 -19.66
CA ASP A 10 8.84 -6.52 -19.71
C ASP A 10 8.30 -5.15 -19.19
N LEU A 11 9.16 -4.34 -18.57
CA LEU A 11 8.82 -3.01 -18.09
C LEU A 11 8.75 -2.01 -19.24
N LYS A 12 7.92 -0.96 -19.08
CA LYS A 12 7.97 0.20 -19.97
C LYS A 12 9.36 0.85 -19.89
N GLU A 13 9.87 1.36 -21.04
CA GLU A 13 11.22 1.95 -21.13
C GLU A 13 11.51 3.06 -20.10
N SER A 14 10.49 3.81 -19.71
CA SER A 14 10.64 4.83 -18.66
C SER A 14 9.53 4.75 -17.62
N TYR A 15 9.92 4.96 -16.38
CA TYR A 15 8.98 5.14 -15.29
C TYR A 15 8.19 6.45 -15.48
N LEU A 16 6.85 6.39 -15.38
CA LEU A 16 5.94 7.50 -15.72
C LEU A 16 6.37 8.85 -15.13
N PHE A 17 6.77 8.89 -13.86
CA PHE A 17 7.15 10.14 -13.20
C PHE A 17 8.47 10.70 -13.70
N SER A 18 9.40 9.85 -14.10
CA SER A 18 10.67 10.28 -14.72
C SER A 18 10.42 10.89 -16.10
N GLU A 19 9.55 10.28 -16.89
CA GLU A 19 9.15 10.80 -18.20
C GLU A 19 8.48 12.18 -18.07
N ILE A 20 7.55 12.35 -17.13
CA ILE A 20 6.90 13.64 -16.86
C ILE A 20 7.96 14.69 -16.47
N ALA A 21 8.91 14.34 -15.60
CA ALA A 21 9.97 15.25 -15.17
C ALA A 21 10.83 15.71 -16.35
N HIS A 22 11.22 14.78 -17.25
CA HIS A 22 11.98 15.10 -18.47
C HIS A 22 11.19 16.03 -19.41
N ARG A 23 9.90 15.77 -19.63
CA ARG A 23 9.04 16.64 -20.47
C ARG A 23 8.89 18.04 -19.89
N VAL A 24 8.70 18.15 -18.58
CA VAL A 24 8.62 19.44 -17.89
C VAL A 24 9.94 20.20 -18.01
N SER A 25 11.10 19.54 -17.86
CA SER A 25 12.41 20.18 -17.99
C SER A 25 12.63 20.69 -19.41
N ALA A 26 12.38 19.85 -20.41
CA ALA A 26 12.51 20.24 -21.82
C ALA A 26 11.60 21.40 -22.20
N TYR A 27 10.34 21.40 -21.70
CA TYR A 27 9.40 22.49 -21.94
C TYR A 27 9.85 23.79 -21.27
N SER A 28 10.37 23.72 -20.01
CA SER A 28 10.88 24.89 -19.30
C SER A 28 12.08 25.51 -20.01
N GLU A 29 12.97 24.68 -20.55
CA GLU A 29 14.14 25.14 -21.31
C GLU A 29 13.74 25.83 -22.63
N ALA A 30 12.73 25.29 -23.33
CA ALA A 30 12.21 25.85 -24.57
C ALA A 30 11.35 27.12 -24.35
N HIS A 31 10.77 27.28 -23.14
CA HIS A 31 9.85 28.36 -22.78
C HIS A 31 10.20 28.96 -21.41
N PRO A 32 11.31 29.72 -21.28
CA PRO A 32 11.81 30.23 -20.00
C PRO A 32 10.81 31.13 -19.25
N ASP A 33 9.94 31.82 -19.96
CA ASP A 33 8.94 32.73 -19.39
C ASP A 33 7.59 32.03 -19.06
N ALA A 34 7.47 30.74 -19.31
CA ALA A 34 6.22 30.01 -19.07
C ALA A 34 6.01 29.76 -17.57
N ASN A 35 4.84 30.11 -17.07
CA ASN A 35 4.39 29.73 -15.73
C ASN A 35 3.75 28.34 -15.78
N ILE A 36 4.52 27.30 -15.44
CA ILE A 36 4.08 25.91 -15.50
C ILE A 36 3.31 25.55 -14.24
N ILE A 37 2.02 25.20 -14.39
CA ILE A 37 1.20 24.63 -13.33
C ILE A 37 1.42 23.12 -13.31
N ARG A 38 2.03 22.60 -12.24
CA ARG A 38 2.38 21.18 -12.09
C ARG A 38 1.25 20.42 -11.40
N LEU A 39 0.54 19.57 -12.15
CA LEU A 39 -0.57 18.74 -11.66
C LEU A 39 -0.27 17.23 -11.77
N GLY A 40 0.99 16.86 -12.08
CA GLY A 40 1.36 15.48 -12.43
C GLY A 40 1.69 14.58 -11.24
N ILE A 41 2.03 15.13 -10.08
CA ILE A 41 2.39 14.35 -8.88
C ILE A 41 1.61 14.89 -7.70
N GLY A 42 0.84 14.00 -7.04
CA GLY A 42 0.20 14.31 -5.77
C GLY A 42 1.21 14.30 -4.63
N ASP A 43 1.88 15.40 -4.40
CA ASP A 43 2.79 15.58 -3.26
C ASP A 43 2.19 16.53 -2.21
N VAL A 44 2.66 16.43 -0.97
CA VAL A 44 2.34 17.41 0.07
C VAL A 44 3.11 18.70 -0.19
N THR A 45 2.38 19.82 -0.19
CA THR A 45 2.93 21.14 -0.53
C THR A 45 3.08 22.05 0.68
N LEU A 46 2.56 21.64 1.83
CA LEU A 46 2.62 22.42 3.07
C LEU A 46 3.72 21.86 3.99
N PRO A 47 4.38 22.72 4.80
CA PRO A 47 5.29 22.28 5.83
C PRO A 47 4.61 21.34 6.84
N LEU A 48 5.42 20.54 7.55
CA LEU A 48 4.94 19.69 8.62
C LEU A 48 4.26 20.51 9.71
N GLY A 49 3.13 20.01 10.22
CA GLY A 49 2.42 20.61 11.33
C GLY A 49 3.25 20.63 12.63
N SER A 50 2.94 21.54 13.54
CA SER A 50 3.67 21.74 14.80
C SER A 50 3.74 20.50 15.68
N LEU A 51 2.69 19.66 15.68
CA LEU A 51 2.68 18.40 16.43
C LEU A 51 3.72 17.39 15.88
N ALA A 52 3.80 17.26 14.54
CA ALA A 52 4.78 16.40 13.91
C ALA A 52 6.21 16.87 14.17
N ILE A 53 6.45 18.19 14.04
CA ILE A 53 7.75 18.79 14.35
C ILE A 53 8.12 18.60 15.82
N GLY A 54 7.16 18.80 16.75
CA GLY A 54 7.37 18.55 18.18
C GLY A 54 7.81 17.10 18.45
N GLY A 55 7.08 16.13 17.90
CA GLY A 55 7.43 14.71 18.05
C GLY A 55 8.80 14.35 17.46
N LEU A 56 9.19 14.94 16.33
CA LEU A 56 10.53 14.75 15.76
C LEU A 56 11.62 15.31 16.69
N HIS A 57 11.42 16.50 17.26
CA HIS A 57 12.35 17.06 18.25
C HIS A 57 12.45 16.19 19.52
N GLU A 58 11.33 15.70 20.04
CA GLU A 58 11.32 14.77 21.18
C GLU A 58 12.09 13.48 20.86
N GLY A 59 11.88 12.92 19.66
CA GLY A 59 12.62 11.75 19.19
C GLY A 59 14.13 11.99 19.14
N VAL A 60 14.56 13.11 18.58
CA VAL A 60 16.00 13.49 18.52
C VAL A 60 16.55 13.71 19.93
N ASN A 61 15.85 14.42 20.82
CA ASN A 61 16.28 14.66 22.19
C ASN A 61 16.41 13.36 22.98
N ALA A 62 15.53 12.40 22.77
CA ALA A 62 15.60 11.09 23.40
C ALA A 62 16.87 10.30 23.01
N MET A 63 17.45 10.59 21.85
CA MET A 63 18.72 9.96 21.42
C MET A 63 19.96 10.56 22.09
N ALA A 64 19.84 11.70 22.77
CA ALA A 64 20.96 12.41 23.38
C ALA A 64 21.31 11.92 24.81
N SER A 65 20.47 11.11 25.45
CA SER A 65 20.65 10.62 26.82
C SER A 65 20.77 9.09 26.83
N ALA A 66 21.69 8.57 27.64
CA ALA A 66 21.90 7.13 27.79
C ALA A 66 20.65 6.39 28.31
N GLU A 67 19.82 7.07 29.13
CA GLU A 67 18.60 6.49 29.70
C GLU A 67 17.47 6.34 28.66
N THR A 68 17.46 7.18 27.64
CA THR A 68 16.39 7.22 26.62
C THR A 68 16.85 6.83 25.24
N PHE A 69 18.16 6.70 25.04
CA PHE A 69 18.75 6.25 23.77
C PHE A 69 18.15 4.90 23.34
N LYS A 70 17.81 4.80 22.07
CA LYS A 70 17.28 3.59 21.46
C LYS A 70 18.20 3.16 20.32
N GLY A 71 18.77 1.96 20.45
CA GLY A 71 19.49 1.29 19.38
C GLY A 71 18.52 0.61 18.40
N TYR A 72 18.85 -0.60 17.97
CA TYR A 72 17.91 -1.40 17.17
C TYR A 72 16.62 -1.63 17.95
N GLY A 73 15.50 -1.23 17.35
CA GLY A 73 14.17 -1.47 17.89
C GLY A 73 13.68 -2.90 17.61
N PRO A 74 12.47 -3.25 18.11
CA PRO A 74 11.80 -4.47 17.69
C PRO A 74 11.55 -4.47 16.16
N GLU A 75 11.70 -5.63 15.52
CA GLU A 75 11.53 -5.77 14.07
C GLU A 75 10.18 -5.25 13.56
N GLN A 76 9.09 -5.49 14.27
CA GLN A 76 7.77 -4.96 13.95
C GLN A 76 7.58 -3.45 14.26
N GLY A 77 8.56 -2.79 14.85
CA GLY A 77 8.44 -1.42 15.37
C GLY A 77 8.01 -1.37 16.84
N TYR A 78 8.14 -0.20 17.43
CA TYR A 78 7.86 0.02 18.86
C TYR A 78 6.39 -0.19 19.20
N GLU A 79 6.16 -0.85 20.32
CA GLU A 79 4.82 -1.22 20.80
C GLU A 79 3.91 0.01 21.01
N PHE A 80 4.46 1.12 21.51
CA PHE A 80 3.67 2.35 21.72
C PHE A 80 3.07 2.87 20.40
N LEU A 81 3.83 2.80 19.29
CA LEU A 81 3.35 3.24 17.99
C LEU A 81 2.31 2.27 17.44
N ARG A 82 2.55 0.96 17.54
CA ARG A 82 1.59 -0.06 17.10
C ARG A 82 0.26 0.02 17.88
N LYS A 83 0.30 0.30 19.19
CA LYS A 83 -0.90 0.55 20.00
C LYS A 83 -1.64 1.81 19.55
N ALA A 84 -0.93 2.91 19.31
CA ALA A 84 -1.55 4.14 18.82
C ALA A 84 -2.21 3.96 17.46
N ILE A 85 -1.61 3.15 16.57
CA ILE A 85 -2.21 2.79 15.27
C ILE A 85 -3.46 1.91 15.49
N SER A 86 -3.40 0.90 16.34
CA SER A 86 -4.55 0.05 16.69
C SER A 86 -5.73 0.90 17.22
N GLU A 87 -5.46 1.85 18.10
CA GLU A 87 -6.47 2.80 18.58
C GLU A 87 -7.01 3.72 17.47
N TYR A 88 -6.17 4.08 16.50
CA TYR A 88 -6.62 4.84 15.33
C TYR A 88 -7.61 4.03 14.50
N TYR A 89 -7.35 2.76 14.24
CA TYR A 89 -8.29 1.86 13.57
C TYR A 89 -9.62 1.75 14.34
N ALA A 90 -9.57 1.56 15.64
CA ALA A 90 -10.77 1.44 16.48
C ALA A 90 -11.65 2.70 16.39
N ARG A 91 -11.05 3.90 16.38
CA ARG A 91 -11.79 5.16 16.20
C ARG A 91 -12.47 5.27 14.81
N ASN A 92 -11.95 4.56 13.82
CA ASN A 92 -12.50 4.50 12.45
C ASN A 92 -13.35 3.24 12.19
N GLY A 93 -13.73 2.52 13.24
CA GLY A 93 -14.66 1.40 13.16
C GLY A 93 -14.04 0.09 12.70
N ALA A 94 -12.72 -0.05 12.74
CA ALA A 94 -12.00 -1.28 12.43
C ALA A 94 -11.23 -1.77 13.65
N GLU A 95 -11.23 -3.07 13.88
CA GLU A 95 -10.45 -3.69 14.96
C GLU A 95 -9.17 -4.31 14.38
N VAL A 96 -8.00 -3.82 14.81
CA VAL A 96 -6.69 -4.32 14.41
C VAL A 96 -5.84 -4.51 15.65
N GLU A 97 -5.27 -5.69 15.82
CA GLU A 97 -4.41 -5.97 16.95
C GLU A 97 -3.01 -5.32 16.77
N PRO A 98 -2.41 -4.73 17.82
CA PRO A 98 -1.06 -4.19 17.72
C PRO A 98 -0.03 -5.20 17.22
N ALA A 99 -0.25 -6.50 17.45
CA ALA A 99 0.63 -7.56 17.01
C ALA A 99 0.54 -7.86 15.51
N ASP A 100 -0.51 -7.39 14.82
CA ASP A 100 -0.69 -7.55 13.38
C ASP A 100 -0.10 -6.37 12.58
N ILE A 101 0.45 -5.35 13.27
CA ILE A 101 0.99 -4.12 12.67
C ILE A 101 2.52 -4.21 12.58
N PHE A 102 3.05 -3.91 11.41
CA PHE A 102 4.48 -3.87 11.07
C PHE A 102 4.84 -2.47 10.57
N ILE A 103 5.72 -1.79 11.30
CA ILE A 103 6.18 -0.43 10.95
C ILE A 103 7.26 -0.50 9.89
N SER A 104 7.19 0.38 8.90
CA SER A 104 8.10 0.43 7.76
C SER A 104 8.50 1.86 7.39
N ASP A 105 9.34 1.99 6.35
CA ASP A 105 9.72 3.27 5.77
C ASP A 105 8.72 3.79 4.72
N GLY A 106 7.61 3.08 4.50
CA GLY A 106 6.51 3.53 3.63
C GLY A 106 5.87 2.42 2.81
N ALA A 107 4.61 2.62 2.45
CA ALA A 107 3.81 1.65 1.72
C ALA A 107 4.43 1.20 0.38
N LYS A 108 5.23 2.04 -0.30
CA LYS A 108 5.88 1.68 -1.57
C LYS A 108 6.86 0.52 -1.40
N SER A 109 7.70 0.54 -0.38
CA SER A 109 8.62 -0.57 -0.08
C SER A 109 7.85 -1.82 0.33
N ASP A 110 6.81 -1.65 1.16
CA ASP A 110 5.99 -2.78 1.60
C ASP A 110 5.29 -3.47 0.43
N THR A 111 4.68 -2.71 -0.48
CA THR A 111 4.01 -3.27 -1.67
C THR A 111 4.98 -3.98 -2.63
N GLY A 112 6.22 -3.53 -2.70
CA GLY A 112 7.28 -4.22 -3.46
C GLY A 112 7.70 -5.51 -2.76
N ASN A 113 7.97 -5.43 -1.47
CA ASN A 113 8.50 -6.54 -0.68
C ASN A 113 7.48 -7.67 -0.46
N ILE A 114 6.19 -7.34 -0.30
CA ILE A 114 5.14 -8.33 -0.03
C ILE A 114 5.02 -9.37 -1.16
N SER A 115 5.35 -8.98 -2.38
CA SER A 115 5.29 -9.86 -3.54
C SER A 115 6.20 -11.08 -3.42
N GLU A 116 7.26 -11.01 -2.59
CA GLU A 116 8.18 -12.12 -2.33
C GLU A 116 7.56 -13.26 -1.49
N LEU A 117 6.45 -13.00 -0.79
CA LEU A 117 5.73 -14.02 -0.03
C LEU A 117 4.96 -15.00 -0.93
N PHE A 118 4.76 -14.65 -2.18
CA PHE A 118 3.92 -15.39 -3.13
C PHE A 118 4.75 -15.93 -4.28
N SER A 119 4.45 -17.16 -4.71
CA SER A 119 5.11 -17.75 -5.87
C SER A 119 4.83 -16.99 -7.17
N ASN A 120 5.67 -17.20 -8.19
CA ASN A 120 5.51 -16.51 -9.47
C ASN A 120 4.35 -17.04 -10.32
N ASP A 121 3.80 -18.21 -9.96
CA ASP A 121 2.69 -18.85 -10.69
C ASP A 121 1.32 -18.21 -10.39
N ASN A 122 1.26 -17.30 -9.40
CA ASN A 122 0.01 -16.63 -9.04
C ASN A 122 -0.44 -15.65 -10.14
N VAL A 123 -1.73 -15.62 -10.37
CA VAL A 123 -2.41 -14.63 -11.22
C VAL A 123 -2.68 -13.37 -10.41
N ILE A 124 -2.12 -12.25 -10.84
CA ILE A 124 -2.26 -10.95 -10.18
C ILE A 124 -3.35 -10.16 -10.90
N LEU A 125 -4.40 -9.75 -10.20
CA LEU A 125 -5.46 -8.88 -10.73
C LEU A 125 -5.25 -7.45 -10.26
N ILE A 126 -5.17 -6.52 -11.20
CA ILE A 126 -4.91 -5.09 -10.93
C ILE A 126 -5.94 -4.22 -11.65
N PRO A 127 -6.69 -3.35 -10.95
CA PRO A 127 -7.48 -2.30 -11.59
C PRO A 127 -6.60 -1.35 -12.41
N ASP A 128 -7.10 -0.89 -13.57
CA ASP A 128 -6.43 0.10 -14.41
C ASP A 128 -7.41 1.24 -14.74
N PRO A 129 -7.08 2.52 -14.44
CA PRO A 129 -5.77 3.04 -14.03
C PRO A 129 -5.49 2.89 -12.53
N VAL A 130 -4.21 2.70 -12.20
CA VAL A 130 -3.75 2.47 -10.83
C VAL A 130 -2.31 3.00 -10.64
N TYR A 131 -1.84 3.01 -9.41
CA TYR A 131 -0.45 3.33 -9.09
C TYR A 131 0.52 2.32 -9.72
N PRO A 132 1.49 2.78 -10.56
CA PRO A 132 2.30 1.89 -11.39
C PRO A 132 3.13 0.85 -10.63
N VAL A 133 3.45 1.11 -9.36
CA VAL A 133 4.29 0.23 -8.53
C VAL A 133 3.73 -1.19 -8.43
N TYR A 134 2.40 -1.36 -8.41
CA TYR A 134 1.81 -2.70 -8.33
C TYR A 134 2.10 -3.52 -9.58
N VAL A 135 2.06 -2.88 -10.75
CA VAL A 135 2.40 -3.54 -12.01
C VAL A 135 3.89 -3.83 -12.08
N ASP A 136 4.72 -2.80 -11.88
CA ASP A 136 6.16 -2.88 -12.06
C ASP A 136 6.79 -3.93 -11.13
N SER A 137 6.41 -3.95 -9.84
CA SER A 137 6.96 -4.92 -8.88
C SER A 137 6.61 -6.36 -9.22
N ASN A 138 5.41 -6.62 -9.73
CA ASN A 138 5.00 -7.96 -10.12
C ASN A 138 5.66 -8.40 -11.44
N LEU A 139 5.76 -7.51 -12.44
CA LEU A 139 6.49 -7.80 -13.68
C LEU A 139 7.97 -8.07 -13.41
N MET A 140 8.65 -7.24 -12.59
CA MET A 140 10.03 -7.50 -12.17
C MET A 140 10.20 -8.85 -11.49
N GLY A 141 9.18 -9.30 -10.75
CA GLY A 141 9.14 -10.63 -10.12
C GLY A 141 8.84 -11.77 -11.10
N GLY A 142 8.53 -11.48 -12.37
CA GLY A 142 8.15 -12.48 -13.37
C GLY A 142 6.74 -13.06 -13.16
N LYS A 143 5.84 -12.31 -12.51
CA LYS A 143 4.46 -12.72 -12.27
C LYS A 143 3.54 -12.33 -13.43
N HIS A 144 2.47 -13.08 -13.59
CA HIS A 144 1.44 -12.78 -14.59
C HIS A 144 0.44 -11.74 -14.07
N VAL A 145 0.34 -10.60 -14.77
CA VAL A 145 -0.58 -9.51 -14.42
C VAL A 145 -1.77 -9.49 -15.37
N THR A 146 -2.96 -9.51 -14.81
CA THR A 146 -4.25 -9.34 -15.47
C THR A 146 -4.86 -8.02 -15.03
N TYR A 147 -5.49 -7.30 -15.96
CA TYR A 147 -6.09 -6.00 -15.67
C TYR A 147 -7.62 -6.08 -15.68
N ILE A 148 -8.23 -5.27 -14.80
CA ILE A 148 -9.66 -4.99 -14.82
C ILE A 148 -9.88 -3.49 -15.00
N SER A 149 -10.71 -3.11 -15.99
CA SER A 149 -10.84 -1.71 -16.40
C SER A 149 -11.71 -0.91 -15.43
N GLY A 150 -11.13 0.15 -14.86
CA GLY A 150 -11.84 1.24 -14.24
C GLY A 150 -12.03 2.39 -15.24
N ASN A 151 -13.27 2.80 -15.48
CA ASN A 151 -13.61 3.84 -16.44
C ASN A 151 -14.81 4.67 -15.96
N ALA A 152 -15.25 5.63 -16.77
CA ALA A 152 -16.36 6.52 -16.39
C ALA A 152 -17.72 5.78 -16.29
N GLU A 153 -17.87 4.60 -16.90
CA GLU A 153 -19.12 3.83 -16.84
C GLU A 153 -19.29 3.10 -15.50
N ASN A 154 -18.16 2.79 -14.82
CA ASN A 154 -18.16 2.15 -13.51
C ASN A 154 -17.56 3.05 -12.40
N ASP A 155 -17.59 4.37 -12.60
CA ASP A 155 -17.06 5.38 -11.67
C ASP A 155 -15.59 5.11 -11.27
N PHE A 156 -14.80 4.46 -12.12
CA PHE A 156 -13.44 4.01 -11.87
C PHE A 156 -13.33 3.04 -10.67
N LEU A 157 -14.41 2.33 -10.37
CA LEU A 157 -14.51 1.33 -9.29
C LEU A 157 -14.92 -0.03 -9.90
N PRO A 158 -14.00 -0.72 -10.59
CA PRO A 158 -14.33 -2.02 -11.14
C PRO A 158 -14.68 -3.01 -10.05
N MET A 159 -15.65 -3.87 -10.33
CA MET A 159 -16.16 -4.88 -9.42
C MET A 159 -15.65 -6.28 -9.81
N PRO A 160 -15.59 -7.25 -8.89
CA PRO A 160 -15.10 -8.57 -9.20
C PRO A 160 -15.96 -9.25 -10.27
N ASP A 161 -15.30 -9.88 -11.24
CA ASP A 161 -15.95 -10.73 -12.25
C ASP A 161 -15.72 -12.20 -11.89
N PRO A 162 -16.76 -12.99 -11.57
CA PRO A 162 -16.63 -14.41 -11.24
C PRO A 162 -16.02 -15.28 -12.34
N SER A 163 -15.98 -14.79 -13.58
CA SER A 163 -15.34 -15.49 -14.71
C SER A 163 -13.84 -15.28 -14.79
N VAL A 164 -13.30 -14.30 -14.06
CA VAL A 164 -11.87 -13.97 -14.01
C VAL A 164 -11.27 -14.60 -12.75
N HIS A 165 -10.30 -15.47 -12.93
CA HIS A 165 -9.53 -16.02 -11.80
C HIS A 165 -8.43 -15.06 -11.36
N ALA A 166 -8.28 -14.88 -10.05
CA ALA A 166 -7.18 -14.14 -9.43
C ALA A 166 -6.76 -14.79 -8.11
N ASP A 167 -5.46 -14.92 -7.89
CA ASP A 167 -4.88 -15.37 -6.62
C ASP A 167 -4.54 -14.17 -5.72
N ILE A 168 -4.11 -13.06 -6.33
CA ILE A 168 -3.74 -11.83 -5.64
C ILE A 168 -4.44 -10.65 -6.32
N ILE A 169 -5.11 -9.83 -5.53
CA ILE A 169 -5.92 -8.71 -5.99
C ILE A 169 -5.37 -7.43 -5.38
N TYR A 170 -4.95 -6.48 -6.20
CA TYR A 170 -4.61 -5.14 -5.71
C TYR A 170 -5.84 -4.24 -5.72
N LEU A 171 -6.11 -3.57 -4.61
CA LEU A 171 -7.13 -2.53 -4.50
C LEU A 171 -6.51 -1.31 -3.84
N CYS A 172 -6.77 -0.12 -4.37
CA CYS A 172 -6.35 1.14 -3.79
C CYS A 172 -7.59 2.00 -3.53
N SER A 173 -7.82 2.40 -2.26
CA SER A 173 -9.00 3.19 -1.89
C SER A 173 -8.70 4.13 -0.73
N PRO A 174 -8.74 5.46 -0.99
CA PRO A 174 -8.94 6.14 -2.28
C PRO A 174 -7.90 5.79 -3.33
N ASN A 175 -8.34 5.62 -4.60
CA ASN A 175 -7.45 5.19 -5.67
C ASN A 175 -6.51 6.30 -6.16
N ASN A 176 -5.28 5.95 -6.45
CA ASN A 176 -4.35 6.76 -7.23
C ASN A 176 -4.28 6.18 -8.67
N PRO A 177 -4.70 6.93 -9.73
CA PRO A 177 -4.83 8.39 -9.77
C PRO A 177 -6.25 8.94 -9.70
N THR A 178 -7.31 8.13 -9.62
CA THR A 178 -8.69 8.56 -9.88
C THR A 178 -9.36 9.28 -8.70
N GLY A 179 -8.89 9.01 -7.47
CA GLY A 179 -9.54 9.48 -6.24
C GLY A 179 -10.83 8.72 -5.88
N ALA A 180 -11.21 7.73 -6.66
CA ALA A 180 -12.40 6.93 -6.41
C ALA A 180 -12.28 6.13 -5.11
N VAL A 181 -13.38 5.99 -4.37
CA VAL A 181 -13.44 5.32 -3.06
C VAL A 181 -14.52 4.26 -3.07
N TYR A 182 -14.15 3.02 -2.79
CA TYR A 182 -15.11 1.94 -2.63
C TYR A 182 -15.97 2.14 -1.38
N ASN A 183 -17.28 1.91 -1.51
CA ASN A 183 -18.17 1.84 -0.36
C ASN A 183 -18.13 0.44 0.31
N LYS A 184 -18.81 0.31 1.47
CA LYS A 184 -18.82 -0.94 2.24
C LYS A 184 -19.37 -2.13 1.46
N ALA A 185 -20.43 -1.92 0.67
CA ALA A 185 -21.05 -2.99 -0.13
C ALA A 185 -20.10 -3.48 -1.22
N GLN A 186 -19.45 -2.55 -1.92
CA GLN A 186 -18.47 -2.87 -2.98
C GLN A 186 -17.24 -3.59 -2.41
N LEU A 187 -16.70 -3.14 -1.26
CA LEU A 187 -15.60 -3.86 -0.61
C LEU A 187 -16.03 -5.24 -0.13
N LYS A 188 -17.30 -5.39 0.30
CA LYS A 188 -17.83 -6.70 0.70
C LYS A 188 -17.85 -7.69 -0.46
N GLU A 189 -18.24 -7.25 -1.66
CA GLU A 189 -18.20 -8.09 -2.87
C GLU A 189 -16.76 -8.55 -3.18
N TRP A 190 -15.76 -7.66 -3.05
CA TRP A 190 -14.35 -8.03 -3.22
C TRP A 190 -13.87 -9.01 -2.16
N VAL A 191 -14.25 -8.81 -0.89
CA VAL A 191 -13.91 -9.74 0.20
C VAL A 191 -14.56 -11.10 -0.03
N ASP A 192 -15.85 -11.14 -0.43
CA ASP A 192 -16.55 -12.39 -0.72
C ASP A 192 -15.94 -13.13 -1.91
N TYR A 193 -15.57 -12.39 -2.96
CA TYR A 193 -14.84 -12.94 -4.11
C TYR A 193 -13.52 -13.57 -3.66
N ALA A 194 -12.72 -12.84 -2.87
CA ALA A 194 -11.43 -13.33 -2.42
C ALA A 194 -11.55 -14.59 -1.55
N LEU A 195 -12.53 -14.61 -0.62
CA LEU A 195 -12.79 -15.78 0.22
C LEU A 195 -13.27 -17.00 -0.58
N ALA A 196 -14.08 -16.77 -1.63
CA ALA A 196 -14.59 -17.83 -2.47
C ALA A 196 -13.54 -18.46 -3.40
N ASN A 197 -12.45 -17.73 -3.67
CA ASN A 197 -11.39 -18.14 -4.59
C ASN A 197 -10.04 -18.41 -3.87
N ASP A 198 -10.01 -18.44 -2.54
CA ASP A 198 -8.78 -18.53 -1.74
C ASP A 198 -7.73 -17.46 -2.11
N ALA A 199 -8.19 -16.28 -2.55
CA ALA A 199 -7.34 -15.19 -3.00
C ALA A 199 -6.95 -14.24 -1.85
N VAL A 200 -5.88 -13.45 -2.06
CA VAL A 200 -5.43 -12.40 -1.15
C VAL A 200 -5.67 -11.04 -1.75
N ILE A 201 -6.33 -10.15 -0.99
CA ILE A 201 -6.43 -8.72 -1.32
C ILE A 201 -5.25 -7.99 -0.72
N LEU A 202 -4.51 -7.27 -1.55
CA LEU A 202 -3.49 -6.29 -1.18
C LEU A 202 -4.12 -4.90 -1.27
N PHE A 203 -4.56 -4.38 -0.13
CA PHE A 203 -5.35 -3.16 -0.02
C PHE A 203 -4.46 -1.97 0.33
N ASP A 204 -4.32 -1.00 -0.56
CA ASP A 204 -3.56 0.23 -0.32
C ASP A 204 -4.50 1.34 0.14
N SER A 205 -4.34 1.76 1.40
CA SER A 205 -5.09 2.82 2.06
C SER A 205 -4.27 4.10 2.30
N ALA A 206 -3.22 4.33 1.51
CA ALA A 206 -2.31 5.48 1.70
C ALA A 206 -3.01 6.85 1.70
N TYR A 207 -4.20 6.94 1.12
CA TYR A 207 -4.99 8.17 1.05
C TYR A 207 -6.24 8.16 1.97
N GLU A 208 -6.37 7.20 2.88
CA GLU A 208 -7.54 7.01 3.74
C GLU A 208 -7.93 8.27 4.54
N ALA A 209 -6.94 9.07 4.97
CA ALA A 209 -7.16 10.28 5.73
C ALA A 209 -7.94 11.38 4.95
N PHE A 210 -7.99 11.29 3.63
CA PHE A 210 -8.73 12.22 2.78
C PHE A 210 -10.20 11.82 2.57
N VAL A 211 -10.61 10.64 3.05
CA VAL A 211 -12.02 10.24 3.06
C VAL A 211 -12.76 11.14 4.05
N SER A 212 -13.59 12.04 3.53
CA SER A 212 -14.36 13.01 4.33
C SER A 212 -15.78 12.56 4.64
N ASP A 213 -16.33 11.65 3.83
CA ASP A 213 -17.64 11.06 4.07
C ASP A 213 -17.54 9.96 5.14
N PRO A 214 -18.22 10.10 6.31
CA PRO A 214 -18.15 9.11 7.39
C PRO A 214 -18.79 7.76 7.05
N GLU A 215 -19.62 7.69 6.01
CA GLU A 215 -20.22 6.43 5.55
C GLU A 215 -19.25 5.57 4.73
N LEU A 216 -18.22 6.19 4.16
CA LEU A 216 -17.21 5.47 3.38
C LEU A 216 -16.14 4.86 4.30
N PRO A 217 -15.72 3.61 4.03
CA PRO A 217 -14.70 2.95 4.83
C PRO A 217 -13.32 3.53 4.59
N ARG A 218 -12.55 3.71 5.66
CA ARG A 218 -11.13 4.09 5.59
C ARG A 218 -10.20 2.89 5.60
N SER A 219 -10.71 1.72 5.99
CA SER A 219 -9.98 0.46 6.06
C SER A 219 -10.84 -0.68 5.57
N ILE A 220 -10.21 -1.64 4.91
CA ILE A 220 -10.88 -2.88 4.51
C ILE A 220 -11.33 -3.71 5.71
N TYR A 221 -10.70 -3.55 6.87
CA TYR A 221 -11.06 -4.28 8.09
C TYR A 221 -12.37 -3.85 8.75
N THR A 222 -13.05 -2.84 8.21
CA THR A 222 -14.44 -2.55 8.54
C THR A 222 -15.41 -3.57 7.90
N ILE A 223 -14.91 -4.41 6.98
CA ILE A 223 -15.70 -5.39 6.24
C ILE A 223 -15.52 -6.78 6.90
N GLU A 224 -16.62 -7.42 7.22
CA GLU A 224 -16.63 -8.78 7.77
C GLU A 224 -15.94 -9.77 6.81
N GLY A 225 -15.01 -10.56 7.35
CA GLY A 225 -14.24 -11.55 6.59
C GLY A 225 -12.90 -11.03 6.07
N ALA A 226 -12.67 -9.72 6.00
CA ALA A 226 -11.45 -9.14 5.43
C ALA A 226 -10.16 -9.61 6.10
N LYS A 227 -10.15 -9.83 7.42
CA LYS A 227 -8.98 -10.35 8.13
C LYS A 227 -8.51 -11.72 7.66
N LYS A 228 -9.36 -12.48 6.98
CA LYS A 228 -9.05 -13.81 6.46
C LYS A 228 -8.50 -13.79 5.03
N CYS A 229 -8.57 -12.65 4.34
CA CYS A 229 -8.16 -12.55 2.93
C CYS A 229 -7.47 -11.25 2.56
N ALA A 230 -7.25 -10.29 3.49
CA ALA A 230 -6.67 -9.00 3.13
C ALA A 230 -5.45 -8.61 3.97
N ILE A 231 -4.45 -8.04 3.30
CA ILE A 231 -3.32 -7.29 3.86
C ILE A 231 -3.54 -5.82 3.53
N GLU A 232 -3.36 -4.92 4.50
CA GLU A 232 -3.54 -3.48 4.30
C GLU A 232 -2.23 -2.72 4.43
N PHE A 233 -1.94 -1.86 3.45
CA PHE A 233 -0.79 -0.96 3.45
C PHE A 233 -1.23 0.46 3.76
N CYS A 234 -0.54 1.09 4.70
CA CYS A 234 -0.78 2.47 5.11
C CYS A 234 0.48 3.31 5.03
N SER A 235 0.30 4.61 4.79
CA SER A 235 1.43 5.53 4.66
C SER A 235 1.18 6.81 5.44
N LEU A 236 2.14 7.23 6.24
CA LEU A 236 2.14 8.55 6.85
C LEU A 236 2.63 9.63 5.88
N SER A 237 3.05 9.26 4.67
CA SER A 237 3.49 10.22 3.64
C SER A 237 2.42 11.26 3.33
N LYS A 238 1.14 10.86 3.30
CA LYS A 238 0.02 11.75 2.99
C LYS A 238 -0.64 12.29 4.26
N THR A 239 -0.94 11.42 5.21
CA THR A 239 -1.63 11.74 6.47
C THR A 239 -0.84 12.71 7.35
N ALA A 240 0.46 12.50 7.49
CA ALA A 240 1.34 13.33 8.34
C ALA A 240 2.29 14.24 7.54
N GLY A 241 2.21 14.25 6.21
CA GLY A 241 3.15 14.99 5.37
C GLY A 241 4.55 14.39 5.31
N PHE A 242 4.71 13.09 5.58
CA PHE A 242 6.00 12.41 5.71
C PHE A 242 6.58 11.91 4.39
N THR A 243 6.31 12.58 3.26
CA THR A 243 6.88 12.21 1.96
C THR A 243 8.41 12.17 1.99
N GLY A 244 9.04 13.10 2.70
CA GLY A 244 10.50 13.16 2.88
C GLY A 244 11.02 12.50 4.17
N THR A 245 10.18 12.33 5.20
CA THR A 245 10.57 11.76 6.50
C THR A 245 10.58 10.24 6.48
N ARG A 246 9.69 9.62 5.71
CA ARG A 246 9.51 8.19 5.50
C ARG A 246 9.00 7.46 6.75
N CYS A 247 7.72 7.12 6.73
CA CYS A 247 7.10 6.19 7.67
C CYS A 247 5.81 5.63 7.06
N GLY A 248 5.60 4.35 7.25
CA GLY A 248 4.39 3.63 6.89
C GLY A 248 4.22 2.41 7.77
N TYR A 249 3.22 1.63 7.49
CA TYR A 249 3.02 0.35 8.15
C TYR A 249 2.15 -0.57 7.30
N THR A 250 2.33 -1.85 7.54
CA THR A 250 1.49 -2.91 6.94
C THR A 250 0.75 -3.64 8.05
N VAL A 251 -0.52 -3.93 7.82
CA VAL A 251 -1.32 -4.78 8.71
C VAL A 251 -1.47 -6.14 8.06
N VAL A 252 -0.96 -7.16 8.74
CA VAL A 252 -1.05 -8.57 8.32
C VAL A 252 -1.73 -9.37 9.43
N PRO A 253 -3.03 -9.64 9.33
CA PRO A 253 -3.76 -10.40 10.35
C PRO A 253 -3.22 -11.82 10.50
N ARG A 254 -3.24 -12.32 11.76
CA ARG A 254 -2.83 -13.71 12.07
C ARG A 254 -3.79 -14.75 11.53
N GLU A 255 -5.00 -14.34 11.15
CA GLU A 255 -6.02 -15.16 10.49
C GLU A 255 -5.67 -15.51 9.03
N LEU A 256 -4.69 -14.82 8.42
CA LEU A 256 -4.22 -15.11 7.06
C LEU A 256 -3.34 -16.36 7.04
N VAL A 257 -3.99 -17.51 6.90
CA VAL A 257 -3.36 -18.83 6.87
C VAL A 257 -3.79 -19.57 5.61
N PHE A 258 -2.82 -20.11 4.88
CA PHE A 258 -3.03 -20.88 3.65
C PHE A 258 -2.41 -22.26 3.75
N THR A 259 -2.98 -23.22 3.04
CA THR A 259 -2.45 -24.57 2.97
C THR A 259 -1.46 -24.70 1.82
N ALA A 260 -0.21 -25.01 2.13
CA ALA A 260 0.81 -25.28 1.11
C ALA A 260 0.54 -26.62 0.39
N SER A 261 1.17 -26.82 -0.78
CA SER A 261 1.03 -28.02 -1.61
C SER A 261 1.35 -29.33 -0.88
N ASN A 262 2.15 -29.27 0.18
CA ASN A 262 2.50 -30.42 1.04
C ASN A 262 1.53 -30.64 2.21
N GLY A 263 0.41 -29.90 2.26
CA GLY A 263 -0.62 -29.97 3.29
C GLY A 263 -0.31 -29.24 4.59
N LYS A 264 0.81 -28.50 4.69
CA LYS A 264 1.13 -27.71 5.87
C LYS A 264 0.48 -26.33 5.81
N GLU A 265 -0.01 -25.87 6.94
CA GLU A 265 -0.45 -24.49 7.10
C GLU A 265 0.74 -23.52 7.07
N MET A 266 0.57 -22.41 6.36
CA MET A 266 1.53 -21.31 6.26
C MET A 266 0.81 -20.00 6.63
N SER A 267 1.33 -19.30 7.62
CA SER A 267 0.82 -17.99 8.05
C SER A 267 1.55 -16.88 7.30
N LEU A 268 0.78 -16.04 6.57
CA LEU A 268 1.35 -14.85 5.91
C LEU A 268 1.92 -13.86 6.94
N HIS A 269 1.29 -13.77 8.12
CA HIS A 269 1.82 -12.98 9.23
C HIS A 269 3.23 -13.44 9.64
N ALA A 270 3.44 -14.74 9.84
CA ALA A 270 4.74 -15.28 10.20
C ALA A 270 5.77 -15.12 9.07
N MET A 271 5.36 -15.28 7.82
CA MET A 271 6.21 -15.05 6.65
C MET A 271 6.63 -13.59 6.54
N TRP A 272 5.68 -12.65 6.71
CA TRP A 272 5.98 -11.22 6.69
C TRP A 272 6.90 -10.81 7.85
N ASN A 273 6.64 -11.30 9.05
CA ASN A 273 7.53 -11.09 10.19
C ASN A 273 8.97 -11.59 9.95
N ARG A 274 9.13 -12.64 9.15
CA ARG A 274 10.46 -13.15 8.77
C ARG A 274 11.12 -12.30 7.68
N ARG A 275 10.31 -11.65 6.82
CA ARG A 275 10.77 -10.83 5.70
C ARG A 275 11.22 -9.42 6.13
N GLN A 276 10.63 -8.86 7.17
CA GLN A 276 10.97 -7.55 7.79
C GLN A 276 12.32 -7.56 8.54
#